data_3a6db8d27b2235f95333bc7ab4028adb
#
_entry.id   3a6db8d27b2235f95333bc7ab4028adb
#
_cell.length_a   1.000
_cell.length_b   1.000
_cell.length_c   1.000
_cell.angle_alpha   90.00
_cell.angle_beta   90.00
_cell.angle_gamma   90.00
#
_symmetry.space_group_name_H-M   'P 1'
#
loop_
_entity.id
_entity.type
_entity.pdbx_description
1 polymer ?
#
loop_
_entity_poly.entity_id
_entity_poly.type
_entity_poly.pdbx_seq_one_letter_code
_entity_poly.pdbx_strand_id
1 'polypeptide(L)'
;KIPEPDLKNFKSDCIPTSKANLFVLRILGVPSAIDFIPHFANRNGRHYWATAIDPRINSTQVYQVGIYKAPKIYRRTYSHNPTAKPGKREYVPYFFLDPFNKDVTDLYIPTSEIRLSAPGIRNIRHGYLAIFNDLSWQPIACSKPAGQEIIFPKMGKDIVYLPVHYTNKKEMVPFAPPLILYSDGTVHPIIANKDSLQYMKLVRKYPNRGESDYWYSAFIDSHFEAADNPDFKSPHSICTI
;
A
#
# COMPACT_ATOMS: atom_id res chain seq x y z
N LYS A 1 -9.17 -11.63 -43.60
CA LYS A 1 -7.90 -11.12 -43.10
C LYS A 1 -8.16 -10.55 -41.72
N ILE A 2 -7.59 -11.14 -40.68
CA ILE A 2 -7.57 -10.56 -39.34
C ILE A 2 -6.57 -9.39 -39.42
N PRO A 3 -6.95 -8.16 -39.07
CA PRO A 3 -6.00 -7.05 -39.06
C PRO A 3 -4.83 -7.39 -38.14
N GLU A 4 -3.60 -7.22 -38.59
CA GLU A 4 -2.45 -7.31 -37.70
C GLU A 4 -2.60 -6.23 -36.62
N PRO A 5 -2.49 -6.61 -35.33
CA PRO A 5 -2.55 -5.62 -34.27
C PRO A 5 -1.35 -4.68 -34.40
N ASP A 6 -1.61 -3.38 -34.40
CA ASP A 6 -0.56 -2.37 -34.41
C ASP A 6 0.21 -2.39 -33.09
N LEU A 7 1.19 -3.28 -33.02
CA LEU A 7 2.02 -3.50 -31.83
C LEU A 7 2.90 -2.28 -31.45
N LYS A 8 3.08 -1.32 -32.40
CA LYS A 8 3.90 -0.12 -32.16
C LYS A 8 3.18 0.92 -31.28
N ASN A 9 1.85 0.90 -31.27
CA ASN A 9 1.02 1.85 -30.52
C ASN A 9 0.31 1.22 -29.32
N PHE A 10 0.64 -0.01 -28.99
CA PHE A 10 -0.02 -0.72 -27.87
C PHE A 10 0.51 -0.20 -26.53
N LYS A 11 -0.03 0.94 -26.07
CA LYS A 11 0.13 1.41 -24.67
C LYS A 11 -0.77 0.56 -23.78
N SER A 12 -0.25 -0.54 -23.29
CA SER A 12 -0.96 -1.42 -22.35
C SER A 12 -0.68 -1.00 -20.91
N ASP A 13 -1.72 -1.04 -20.09
CA ASP A 13 -1.60 -0.94 -18.62
C ASP A 13 -0.77 -2.11 -18.05
N CYS A 14 -0.26 -1.96 -16.85
CA CYS A 14 0.59 -2.97 -16.19
C CYS A 14 -0.09 -4.35 -16.07
N ILE A 15 -1.42 -4.39 -15.89
CA ILE A 15 -2.15 -5.65 -15.73
C ILE A 15 -2.19 -6.48 -17.02
N PRO A 16 -2.64 -5.97 -18.17
CA PRO A 16 -2.60 -6.72 -19.43
C PRO A 16 -1.17 -7.12 -19.81
N THR A 17 -0.21 -6.22 -19.66
CA THR A 17 1.21 -6.49 -19.95
C THR A 17 1.75 -7.63 -19.09
N SER A 18 1.50 -7.61 -17.79
CA SER A 18 1.97 -8.68 -16.90
C SER A 18 1.34 -10.04 -17.22
N LYS A 19 0.05 -10.07 -17.61
CA LYS A 19 -0.62 -11.29 -18.06
C LYS A 19 -0.01 -11.84 -19.35
N ALA A 20 0.23 -10.98 -20.35
CA ALA A 20 0.87 -11.39 -21.60
C ALA A 20 2.25 -11.99 -21.35
N ASN A 21 3.09 -11.32 -20.54
CA ASN A 21 4.41 -11.82 -20.16
C ASN A 21 4.33 -13.15 -19.41
N LEU A 22 3.35 -13.31 -18.50
CA LEU A 22 3.11 -14.57 -17.81
C LEU A 22 2.81 -15.72 -18.78
N PHE A 23 1.95 -15.49 -19.79
CA PHE A 23 1.65 -16.49 -20.80
C PHE A 23 2.86 -16.86 -21.65
N VAL A 24 3.65 -15.85 -22.09
CA VAL A 24 4.89 -16.11 -22.85
C VAL A 24 5.86 -16.97 -22.04
N LEU A 25 6.11 -16.65 -20.78
CA LEU A 25 6.98 -17.42 -19.92
C LEU A 25 6.52 -18.88 -19.80
N ARG A 26 5.20 -19.10 -19.61
CA ARG A 26 4.64 -20.45 -19.48
C ARG A 26 4.68 -21.25 -20.78
N ILE A 27 4.47 -20.62 -21.92
CA ILE A 27 4.63 -21.25 -23.24
C ILE A 27 6.09 -21.73 -23.42
N LEU A 28 7.06 -20.96 -22.92
CA LEU A 28 8.46 -21.31 -22.92
C LEU A 28 8.86 -22.32 -21.83
N GLY A 29 7.90 -22.85 -21.06
CA GLY A 29 8.16 -23.80 -19.98
C GLY A 29 8.78 -23.19 -18.72
N VAL A 30 8.79 -21.85 -18.60
CA VAL A 30 9.33 -21.15 -17.44
C VAL A 30 8.29 -21.04 -16.33
N PRO A 31 8.50 -21.61 -15.13
CA PRO A 31 7.64 -21.42 -13.99
C PRO A 31 7.52 -19.93 -13.67
N SER A 32 6.29 -19.41 -13.57
CA SER A 32 6.08 -17.97 -13.44
C SER A 32 4.79 -17.64 -12.68
N ALA A 33 4.78 -16.49 -12.07
CA ALA A 33 3.67 -15.92 -11.33
C ALA A 33 3.50 -14.42 -11.64
N ILE A 34 2.44 -13.83 -11.11
CA ILE A 34 2.26 -12.37 -11.09
C ILE A 34 2.54 -11.90 -9.67
N ASP A 35 3.48 -10.97 -9.55
CA ASP A 35 3.75 -10.24 -8.33
C ASP A 35 3.19 -8.83 -8.45
N PHE A 36 2.82 -8.22 -7.33
CA PHE A 36 2.19 -6.90 -7.37
C PHE A 36 2.35 -6.13 -6.06
N ILE A 37 2.36 -4.80 -6.21
CA ILE A 37 2.22 -3.84 -5.14
C ILE A 37 0.74 -3.40 -5.14
N PRO A 38 -0.05 -3.71 -4.09
CA PRO A 38 -1.46 -3.34 -4.07
C PRO A 38 -1.66 -1.83 -4.08
N HIS A 39 -0.83 -1.10 -3.36
CA HIS A 39 -0.83 0.35 -3.27
C HIS A 39 0.57 0.88 -3.01
N PHE A 40 1.00 1.91 -3.74
CA PHE A 40 2.25 2.62 -3.47
C PHE A 40 2.10 3.57 -2.29
N ALA A 41 3.15 3.73 -1.47
CA ALA A 41 3.13 4.62 -0.32
C ALA A 41 3.51 6.07 -0.63
N ASN A 42 4.02 6.38 -1.82
CA ASN A 42 4.50 7.71 -2.19
C ASN A 42 3.84 8.29 -3.44
N ARG A 43 2.90 7.59 -4.04
CA ARG A 43 2.13 8.00 -5.21
C ARG A 43 0.85 7.17 -5.30
N ASN A 44 -0.11 7.65 -6.06
CA ASN A 44 -1.33 6.91 -6.31
C ASN A 44 -1.11 5.65 -7.17
N GLY A 45 -2.05 4.71 -7.04
CA GLY A 45 -2.10 3.54 -7.87
C GLY A 45 -1.36 2.33 -7.31
N ARG A 46 -1.21 1.35 -8.17
CA ARG A 46 -0.71 0.00 -7.91
C ARG A 46 0.17 -0.47 -9.06
N HIS A 47 0.88 -1.59 -8.89
CA HIS A 47 1.70 -2.13 -9.96
C HIS A 47 1.71 -3.65 -9.99
N TYR A 48 1.72 -4.22 -11.18
CA TYR A 48 1.74 -5.65 -11.44
C TYR A 48 2.85 -5.99 -12.41
N TRP A 49 3.52 -7.14 -12.22
CA TRP A 49 4.52 -7.66 -13.16
C TRP A 49 4.56 -9.18 -13.16
N ALA A 50 5.05 -9.75 -14.26
CA ALA A 50 5.33 -11.17 -14.33
C ALA A 50 6.70 -11.47 -13.71
N THR A 51 6.79 -12.55 -12.96
CA THR A 51 8.00 -13.02 -12.30
C THR A 51 8.28 -14.45 -12.72
N ALA A 52 9.50 -14.73 -13.17
CA ALA A 52 9.99 -16.10 -13.31
C ALA A 52 10.34 -16.66 -11.92
N ILE A 53 9.93 -17.88 -11.64
CA ILE A 53 10.17 -18.54 -10.36
C ILE A 53 11.31 -19.54 -10.57
N ASP A 54 12.48 -19.23 -10.01
CA ASP A 54 13.61 -20.15 -9.94
C ASP A 54 13.86 -20.50 -8.47
N PRO A 55 13.72 -21.78 -8.08
CA PRO A 55 13.93 -22.19 -6.69
C PRO A 55 15.37 -21.97 -6.20
N ARG A 56 16.35 -21.78 -7.10
CA ARG A 56 17.75 -21.51 -6.74
C ARG A 56 18.01 -20.07 -6.36
N ILE A 57 17.22 -19.12 -6.86
CA ILE A 57 17.39 -17.67 -6.68
C ILE A 57 16.12 -16.99 -6.13
N ASN A 58 15.23 -17.75 -5.53
CA ASN A 58 13.95 -17.35 -4.95
C ASN A 58 12.95 -16.68 -5.91
N SER A 59 13.36 -15.76 -6.76
CA SER A 59 12.59 -15.24 -7.89
C SER A 59 13.42 -14.24 -8.71
N THR A 60 13.15 -14.15 -10.02
CA THR A 60 13.71 -13.12 -10.89
C THR A 60 12.60 -12.26 -11.44
N GLN A 61 12.83 -10.94 -11.43
CA GLN A 61 11.99 -10.02 -12.17
C GLN A 61 12.30 -10.15 -13.67
N VAL A 62 11.25 -10.28 -14.48
CA VAL A 62 11.40 -10.31 -15.94
C VAL A 62 11.76 -8.94 -16.50
N TYR A 63 11.40 -7.87 -15.76
CA TYR A 63 11.74 -6.49 -16.10
C TYR A 63 12.14 -5.74 -14.82
N GLN A 64 13.04 -4.73 -15.00
CA GLN A 64 13.31 -3.77 -13.92
C GLN A 64 12.04 -2.96 -13.62
N VAL A 65 11.39 -3.32 -12.55
CA VAL A 65 10.23 -2.62 -12.06
C VAL A 65 10.68 -1.55 -11.09
N GLY A 66 10.24 -0.32 -11.30
CA GLY A 66 10.39 0.71 -10.28
C GLY A 66 9.62 0.35 -9.02
N ILE A 67 10.26 -0.33 -8.09
CA ILE A 67 9.70 -0.67 -6.77
C ILE A 67 9.87 0.55 -5.87
N TYR A 68 9.12 1.62 -6.17
CA TYR A 68 9.18 2.85 -5.38
C TYR A 68 8.32 2.68 -4.12
N LYS A 69 8.92 2.88 -2.94
CA LYS A 69 8.19 2.90 -1.66
C LYS A 69 7.03 1.90 -1.61
N ALA A 70 7.37 0.63 -1.89
CA ALA A 70 6.44 -0.48 -1.77
C ALA A 70 6.23 -0.81 -0.29
N PRO A 71 5.03 -0.67 0.26
CA PRO A 71 4.78 -1.05 1.66
C PRO A 71 4.70 -2.56 1.81
N LYS A 72 4.20 -3.25 0.77
CA LYS A 72 4.04 -4.69 0.66
C LYS A 72 4.08 -5.12 -0.80
N ILE A 73 4.62 -6.31 -1.04
CA ILE A 73 4.59 -6.99 -2.33
C ILE A 73 3.98 -8.36 -2.14
N TYR A 74 3.00 -8.67 -2.96
CA TYR A 74 2.30 -9.94 -2.94
C TYR A 74 2.48 -10.69 -4.25
N ARG A 75 2.44 -12.01 -4.17
CA ARG A 75 2.45 -12.94 -5.31
C ARG A 75 1.10 -13.62 -5.44
N ARG A 76 0.56 -13.67 -6.64
CA ARG A 76 -0.56 -14.55 -6.97
C ARG A 76 -0.08 -15.99 -7.07
N THR A 77 -0.60 -16.85 -6.20
CA THR A 77 -0.26 -18.28 -6.15
C THR A 77 -1.42 -19.15 -6.62
N TYR A 78 -1.14 -20.40 -6.90
CA TYR A 78 -2.14 -21.45 -7.18
C TYR A 78 -2.39 -22.36 -5.97
N SER A 79 -1.57 -22.23 -4.94
CA SER A 79 -1.73 -22.90 -3.65
C SER A 79 -2.35 -21.95 -2.64
N HIS A 80 -3.06 -22.50 -1.69
CA HIS A 80 -3.63 -21.74 -0.58
C HIS A 80 -2.54 -21.30 0.39
N ASN A 81 -2.61 -20.04 0.78
CA ASN A 81 -1.81 -19.43 1.83
C ASN A 81 -2.68 -19.13 3.06
N PRO A 82 -2.09 -18.99 4.24
CA PRO A 82 -2.81 -18.54 5.42
C PRO A 82 -3.52 -17.19 5.20
N THR A 83 -4.78 -17.12 5.61
CA THR A 83 -5.61 -15.92 5.51
C THR A 83 -6.08 -15.44 6.88
N ALA A 84 -6.57 -14.21 6.95
CA ALA A 84 -7.33 -13.78 8.10
C ALA A 84 -8.56 -14.69 8.30
N LYS A 85 -8.84 -15.04 9.57
CA LYS A 85 -10.01 -15.84 9.93
C LYS A 85 -10.98 -14.95 10.70
N PRO A 86 -11.98 -14.36 10.02
CA PRO A 86 -12.92 -13.46 10.66
C PRO A 86 -13.73 -14.18 11.72
N GLY A 87 -14.06 -13.46 12.76
CA GLY A 87 -15.01 -13.92 13.74
C GLY A 87 -16.46 -13.67 13.32
N LYS A 88 -17.40 -14.12 14.16
CA LYS A 88 -18.81 -13.84 13.94
C LYS A 88 -19.05 -12.33 13.91
N ARG A 89 -19.62 -11.81 12.83
CA ARG A 89 -19.92 -10.38 12.58
C ARG A 89 -18.68 -9.46 12.42
N GLU A 90 -17.48 -10.01 12.28
CA GLU A 90 -16.29 -9.22 12.03
C GLU A 90 -16.17 -8.91 10.54
N TYR A 91 -15.91 -7.65 10.20
CA TYR A 91 -15.54 -7.26 8.85
C TYR A 91 -14.02 -7.40 8.67
N VAL A 92 -13.65 -8.13 7.62
CA VAL A 92 -12.27 -8.22 7.14
C VAL A 92 -12.29 -7.87 5.65
N PRO A 93 -11.46 -6.95 5.17
CA PRO A 93 -11.36 -6.66 3.73
C PRO A 93 -11.05 -7.92 2.93
N TYR A 94 -11.73 -8.07 1.78
CA TYR A 94 -11.64 -9.28 0.94
C TYR A 94 -10.20 -9.65 0.57
N PHE A 95 -9.35 -8.65 0.37
CA PHE A 95 -7.93 -8.85 0.07
C PHE A 95 -7.23 -9.81 1.05
N PHE A 96 -7.55 -9.73 2.34
CA PHE A 96 -6.94 -10.56 3.39
C PHE A 96 -7.65 -11.92 3.60
N LEU A 97 -8.75 -12.12 2.91
CA LEU A 97 -9.49 -13.40 2.86
C LEU A 97 -9.08 -14.24 1.64
N ASP A 98 -8.43 -13.64 0.67
CA ASP A 98 -8.02 -14.31 -0.57
C ASP A 98 -6.80 -15.21 -0.30
N PRO A 99 -6.96 -16.55 -0.36
CA PRO A 99 -5.88 -17.48 -0.06
C PRO A 99 -4.80 -17.54 -1.15
N PHE A 100 -5.01 -16.87 -2.27
CA PHE A 100 -4.06 -16.87 -3.38
C PHE A 100 -3.08 -15.69 -3.34
N ASN A 101 -3.08 -14.91 -2.26
CA ASN A 101 -2.10 -13.85 -2.01
C ASN A 101 -1.01 -14.34 -1.05
N LYS A 102 0.24 -14.41 -1.51
CA LYS A 102 1.42 -14.70 -0.69
C LYS A 102 2.26 -13.44 -0.53
N ASP A 103 2.58 -13.07 0.70
CA ASP A 103 3.53 -11.99 0.97
C ASP A 103 4.95 -12.41 0.56
N VAL A 104 5.52 -11.67 -0.37
CA VAL A 104 6.87 -11.88 -0.93
C VAL A 104 7.73 -10.61 -0.83
N THR A 105 7.37 -9.69 0.05
CA THR A 105 8.00 -8.37 0.17
C THR A 105 9.52 -8.47 0.36
N ASP A 106 9.96 -9.39 1.22
CA ASP A 106 11.37 -9.63 1.56
C ASP A 106 12.20 -10.24 0.43
N LEU A 107 11.58 -10.73 -0.65
CA LEU A 107 12.30 -11.15 -1.85
C LEU A 107 12.71 -9.96 -2.74
N TYR A 108 12.14 -8.79 -2.53
CA TYR A 108 12.32 -7.62 -3.40
C TYR A 108 13.02 -6.44 -2.74
N ILE A 109 12.71 -6.21 -1.46
CA ILE A 109 13.22 -5.04 -0.72
C ILE A 109 13.63 -5.43 0.70
N PRO A 110 14.57 -4.70 1.31
CA PRO A 110 14.84 -4.81 2.74
C PRO A 110 13.59 -4.47 3.55
N THR A 111 13.23 -5.32 4.49
CA THR A 111 12.04 -5.18 5.33
C THR A 111 12.41 -5.12 6.81
N SER A 112 11.47 -4.64 7.62
CA SER A 112 11.48 -4.79 9.07
C SER A 112 10.09 -5.16 9.57
N GLU A 113 10.00 -5.65 10.79
CA GLU A 113 8.71 -5.79 11.45
C GLU A 113 8.31 -4.49 12.14
N ILE A 114 7.00 -4.25 12.22
CA ILE A 114 6.41 -3.21 13.04
C ILE A 114 5.70 -3.89 14.20
N ARG A 115 6.16 -3.59 15.41
CA ARG A 115 5.61 -4.09 16.66
C ARG A 115 4.91 -2.96 17.39
N LEU A 116 3.63 -3.15 17.73
CA LEU A 116 2.81 -2.13 18.38
C LEU A 116 2.20 -2.68 19.66
N SER A 117 2.26 -1.85 20.71
CA SER A 117 1.52 -2.04 21.95
C SER A 117 0.65 -0.81 22.17
N ALA A 118 -0.65 -0.99 22.35
CA ALA A 118 -1.59 0.11 22.59
C ALA A 118 -2.69 -0.32 23.55
N PRO A 119 -3.23 0.63 24.35
CA PRO A 119 -4.39 0.36 25.19
C PRO A 119 -5.56 -0.18 24.35
N GLY A 120 -6.19 -1.25 24.82
CA GLY A 120 -7.34 -1.86 24.13
C GLY A 120 -7.01 -2.75 22.93
N ILE A 121 -5.73 -2.91 22.54
CA ILE A 121 -5.33 -3.72 21.39
C ILE A 121 -5.83 -5.17 21.49
N ARG A 122 -5.93 -5.72 22.69
CA ARG A 122 -6.48 -7.07 22.97
C ARG A 122 -7.97 -7.22 22.61
N ASN A 123 -8.69 -6.10 22.48
CA ASN A 123 -10.10 -6.08 22.11
C ASN A 123 -10.27 -6.06 20.57
N ILE A 124 -9.18 -5.87 19.84
CA ILE A 124 -9.13 -5.89 18.39
C ILE A 124 -8.88 -7.32 17.94
N ARG A 125 -9.68 -7.85 17.06
CA ARG A 125 -9.53 -9.21 16.57
C ARG A 125 -8.51 -9.29 15.41
N HIS A 126 -8.59 -8.33 14.50
CA HIS A 126 -7.59 -8.10 13.45
C HIS A 126 -7.24 -6.62 13.39
N GLY A 127 -5.96 -6.33 13.47
CA GLY A 127 -5.42 -4.99 13.19
C GLY A 127 -4.80 -4.94 11.80
N TYR A 128 -4.74 -3.76 11.26
CA TYR A 128 -4.21 -3.50 9.91
C TYR A 128 -3.22 -2.34 9.97
N LEU A 129 -2.25 -2.37 9.06
CA LEU A 129 -1.50 -1.17 8.70
C LEU A 129 -2.03 -0.65 7.39
N ALA A 130 -2.37 0.62 7.35
CA ALA A 130 -2.83 1.31 6.17
C ALA A 130 -1.78 2.33 5.71
N ILE A 131 -1.75 2.60 4.41
CA ILE A 131 -0.98 3.68 3.79
C ILE A 131 -1.93 4.61 3.07
N PHE A 132 -1.53 5.88 2.89
CA PHE A 132 -2.34 6.85 2.16
C PHE A 132 -2.09 6.69 0.65
N ASN A 133 -3.17 6.38 -0.09
CA ASN A 133 -3.14 6.18 -1.54
C ASN A 133 -4.52 6.47 -2.12
N ASP A 134 -4.57 7.06 -3.32
CA ASP A 134 -5.83 7.44 -3.99
C ASP A 134 -6.80 8.18 -3.06
N LEU A 135 -6.28 9.21 -2.36
CA LEU A 135 -7.01 10.09 -1.44
C LEU A 135 -7.68 9.39 -0.25
N SER A 136 -7.23 8.17 0.09
CA SER A 136 -7.77 7.43 1.24
C SER A 136 -6.73 6.52 1.88
N TRP A 137 -6.98 6.11 3.11
CA TRP A 137 -6.16 5.12 3.78
C TRP A 137 -6.50 3.71 3.27
N GLN A 138 -5.50 3.01 2.74
CA GLN A 138 -5.64 1.67 2.15
C GLN A 138 -4.94 0.63 3.04
N PRO A 139 -5.65 -0.36 3.58
CA PRO A 139 -5.03 -1.40 4.38
C PRO A 139 -4.18 -2.32 3.49
N ILE A 140 -2.92 -2.50 3.89
CA ILE A 140 -1.95 -3.28 3.10
C ILE A 140 -1.34 -4.46 3.86
N ALA A 141 -1.50 -4.52 5.17
CA ALA A 141 -1.08 -5.62 6.02
C ALA A 141 -2.14 -5.91 7.07
N CYS A 142 -2.31 -7.18 7.43
CA CYS A 142 -3.25 -7.64 8.44
C CYS A 142 -2.52 -8.56 9.42
N SER A 143 -2.78 -8.38 10.71
CA SER A 143 -2.26 -9.25 11.76
C SER A 143 -3.27 -9.40 12.90
N LYS A 144 -3.05 -10.41 13.75
CA LYS A 144 -3.81 -10.63 14.99
C LYS A 144 -3.00 -10.17 16.19
N PRO A 145 -3.61 -9.54 17.18
CA PRO A 145 -2.98 -9.32 18.46
C PRO A 145 -2.59 -10.63 19.14
N ALA A 146 -1.42 -10.61 19.77
CA ALA A 146 -0.93 -11.65 20.68
C ALA A 146 -0.72 -11.00 22.06
N GLY A 147 -1.66 -11.19 22.97
CA GLY A 147 -1.67 -10.50 24.25
C GLY A 147 -1.93 -8.99 24.10
N GLN A 148 -0.94 -8.17 24.46
CA GLN A 148 -1.01 -6.70 24.37
C GLN A 148 -0.23 -6.13 23.17
N GLU A 149 0.25 -6.99 22.29
CA GLU A 149 1.03 -6.60 21.13
C GLU A 149 0.38 -7.07 19.82
N ILE A 150 0.66 -6.35 18.76
CA ILE A 150 0.40 -6.78 17.40
C ILE A 150 1.67 -6.60 16.57
N ILE A 151 2.02 -7.60 15.77
CA ILE A 151 3.24 -7.61 14.99
C ILE A 151 2.88 -7.71 13.50
N PHE A 152 3.42 -6.80 12.71
CA PHE A 152 3.31 -6.79 11.26
C PHE A 152 4.68 -7.09 10.66
N PRO A 153 4.91 -8.32 10.17
CA PRO A 153 6.20 -8.71 9.60
C PRO A 153 6.41 -8.13 8.19
N LYS A 154 7.66 -8.09 7.76
CA LYS A 154 8.07 -7.81 6.37
C LYS A 154 7.52 -6.48 5.82
N MET A 155 7.55 -5.42 6.60
CA MET A 155 7.09 -4.09 6.19
C MET A 155 8.16 -3.34 5.43
N GLY A 156 7.76 -2.64 4.35
CA GLY A 156 8.64 -1.73 3.60
C GLY A 156 9.06 -0.53 4.44
N LYS A 157 10.29 -0.05 4.23
CA LYS A 157 10.91 1.00 5.02
C LYS A 157 10.72 2.40 4.43
N ASP A 158 10.96 3.43 5.24
CA ASP A 158 10.78 4.86 4.93
C ASP A 158 9.37 5.19 4.47
N ILE A 159 8.39 4.66 5.17
CA ILE A 159 6.96 4.75 4.85
C ILE A 159 6.18 5.14 6.10
N VAL A 160 5.20 6.00 5.91
CA VAL A 160 4.19 6.33 6.93
C VAL A 160 3.08 5.28 6.92
N TYR A 161 2.80 4.72 8.07
CA TYR A 161 1.72 3.76 8.29
C TYR A 161 0.71 4.28 9.31
N LEU A 162 -0.57 4.01 9.08
CA LEU A 162 -1.64 4.24 10.04
C LEU A 162 -2.13 2.89 10.59
N PRO A 163 -1.96 2.64 11.90
CA PRO A 163 -2.51 1.46 12.54
C PRO A 163 -4.04 1.60 12.70
N VAL A 164 -4.80 0.67 12.12
CA VAL A 164 -6.26 0.74 12.09
C VAL A 164 -6.90 -0.62 12.39
N HIS A 165 -8.15 -0.58 12.79
CA HIS A 165 -9.04 -1.74 12.82
C HIS A 165 -10.38 -1.40 12.18
N TYR A 166 -11.20 -2.40 11.90
CA TYR A 166 -12.55 -2.18 11.40
C TYR A 166 -13.59 -2.40 12.48
N THR A 167 -14.56 -1.49 12.55
CA THR A 167 -15.77 -1.66 13.36
C THR A 167 -16.73 -2.65 12.69
N ASN A 168 -17.76 -3.09 13.44
CA ASN A 168 -18.82 -3.92 12.86
C ASN A 168 -19.62 -3.23 11.75
N LYS A 169 -19.55 -1.90 11.67
CA LYS A 169 -20.15 -1.10 10.60
C LYS A 169 -19.25 -0.95 9.39
N LYS A 170 -18.10 -1.63 9.34
CA LYS A 170 -17.07 -1.55 8.30
C LYS A 170 -16.33 -0.21 8.25
N GLU A 171 -16.40 0.56 9.31
CA GLU A 171 -15.67 1.82 9.44
C GLU A 171 -14.22 1.52 9.85
N MET A 172 -13.28 2.18 9.18
CA MET A 172 -11.86 2.10 9.54
C MET A 172 -11.57 3.12 10.65
N VAL A 173 -11.06 2.63 11.78
CA VAL A 173 -10.77 3.44 12.97
C VAL A 173 -9.32 3.25 13.38
N PRO A 174 -8.54 4.31 13.58
CA PRO A 174 -7.20 4.22 14.14
C PRO A 174 -7.21 3.67 15.57
N PHE A 175 -6.27 2.80 15.92
CA PHE A 175 -6.05 2.35 17.29
C PHE A 175 -4.72 2.82 17.89
N ALA A 176 -3.87 3.43 17.06
CA ALA A 176 -2.63 4.07 17.47
C ALA A 176 -2.32 5.25 16.53
N PRO A 177 -1.45 6.20 16.93
CA PRO A 177 -1.00 7.27 16.06
C PRO A 177 -0.38 6.76 14.78
N PRO A 178 -0.40 7.54 13.68
CA PRO A 178 0.43 7.26 12.52
C PRO A 178 1.89 7.12 12.92
N LEU A 179 2.64 6.31 12.20
CA LEU A 179 4.05 6.06 12.49
C LEU A 179 4.88 6.03 11.21
N ILE A 180 6.18 6.28 11.35
CA ILE A 180 7.16 6.06 10.28
C ILE A 180 8.01 4.85 10.66
N LEU A 181 8.19 3.93 9.71
CA LEU A 181 9.22 2.90 9.76
C LEU A 181 10.42 3.41 8.97
N TYR A 182 11.53 3.72 9.65
CA TYR A 182 12.73 4.25 9.01
C TYR A 182 13.59 3.17 8.34
N SER A 183 14.58 3.62 7.58
CA SER A 183 15.53 2.76 6.85
C SER A 183 16.36 1.86 7.75
N ASP A 184 16.67 2.29 8.97
CA ASP A 184 17.37 1.52 10.01
C ASP A 184 16.49 0.46 10.69
N GLY A 185 15.16 0.48 10.42
CA GLY A 185 14.18 -0.42 11.04
C GLY A 185 13.54 0.12 12.31
N THR A 186 13.88 1.33 12.74
CA THR A 186 13.24 1.98 13.89
C THR A 186 11.83 2.45 13.54
N VAL A 187 10.95 2.42 14.54
CA VAL A 187 9.53 2.83 14.42
C VAL A 187 9.31 4.07 15.26
N HIS A 188 8.89 5.16 14.64
CA HIS A 188 8.61 6.42 15.32
C HIS A 188 7.14 6.83 15.15
N PRO A 189 6.38 6.99 16.24
CA PRO A 189 5.02 7.51 16.17
C PRO A 189 5.05 9.01 15.78
N ILE A 190 4.10 9.41 14.96
CA ILE A 190 3.85 10.81 14.60
C ILE A 190 2.81 11.34 15.58
N ILE A 191 3.26 12.11 16.56
CA ILE A 191 2.40 12.68 17.59
C ILE A 191 2.39 14.20 17.40
N ALA A 192 1.18 14.77 17.25
CA ALA A 192 1.02 16.22 17.17
C ALA A 192 1.41 16.85 18.51
N ASN A 193 2.31 17.82 18.47
CA ASN A 193 2.62 18.66 19.61
C ASN A 193 1.84 19.98 19.49
N LYS A 194 0.80 20.14 20.31
CA LYS A 194 -0.05 21.34 20.30
C LYS A 194 0.69 22.61 20.73
N ASP A 195 1.79 22.46 21.46
CA ASP A 195 2.57 23.60 21.97
C ASP A 195 3.69 24.03 21.02
N SER A 196 3.86 23.33 19.91
CA SER A 196 4.88 23.62 18.90
C SER A 196 4.26 23.84 17.54
N LEU A 197 4.05 25.11 17.18
CA LEU A 197 3.66 25.47 15.83
C LEU A 197 4.84 25.28 14.88
N GLN A 198 4.64 24.55 13.81
CA GLN A 198 5.64 24.33 12.77
C GLN A 198 5.17 24.98 11.47
N TYR A 199 6.06 25.77 10.86
CA TYR A 199 5.82 26.23 9.50
C TYR A 199 6.12 25.09 8.54
N MET A 200 5.14 24.71 7.72
CA MET A 200 5.31 23.68 6.71
C MET A 200 5.19 24.31 5.33
N LYS A 201 6.25 24.17 4.52
CA LYS A 201 6.17 24.51 3.10
C LYS A 201 5.67 23.28 2.35
N LEU A 202 4.46 23.35 1.82
CA LEU A 202 3.92 22.36 0.92
C LEU A 202 4.54 22.56 -0.46
N VAL A 203 5.27 21.56 -0.93
CA VAL A 203 5.87 21.57 -2.27
C VAL A 203 5.43 20.31 -2.99
N ARG A 204 4.79 20.48 -4.13
CA ARG A 204 4.54 19.36 -5.02
C ARG A 204 5.86 18.90 -5.65
N LYS A 205 6.31 17.71 -5.29
CA LYS A 205 7.63 17.22 -5.64
C LYS A 205 7.76 16.73 -7.09
N TYR A 206 6.64 16.41 -7.75
CA TYR A 206 6.64 15.83 -9.09
C TYR A 206 5.56 16.49 -9.97
N PRO A 207 5.94 17.46 -10.82
CA PRO A 207 5.22 17.60 -12.07
C PRO A 207 5.54 16.35 -12.88
N ASN A 208 4.57 15.49 -13.14
CA ASN A 208 4.77 14.40 -14.09
C ASN A 208 5.07 15.03 -15.46
N ARG A 209 6.17 14.61 -16.11
CA ARG A 209 6.40 14.96 -17.50
C ARG A 209 5.19 14.47 -18.30
N GLY A 210 4.43 15.41 -18.89
CA GLY A 210 3.21 15.12 -19.65
C GLY A 210 1.90 15.33 -18.90
N GLU A 211 1.90 15.85 -17.67
CA GLU A 211 0.71 16.48 -17.13
C GLU A 211 0.37 17.68 -18.01
N SER A 212 -0.84 17.68 -18.58
CA SER A 212 -1.34 18.83 -19.32
C SER A 212 -1.60 20.01 -18.37
N ASP A 213 -1.55 21.23 -18.86
CA ASP A 213 -1.87 22.45 -18.12
C ASP A 213 -3.26 22.36 -17.43
N TYR A 214 -4.14 21.53 -17.95
CA TYR A 214 -5.44 21.20 -17.36
C TYR A 214 -5.35 20.70 -15.90
N TRP A 215 -4.37 19.88 -15.57
CA TRP A 215 -4.20 19.38 -14.20
C TRP A 215 -3.66 20.44 -13.25
N TYR A 216 -2.89 21.40 -13.75
CA TYR A 216 -2.45 22.55 -12.94
C TYR A 216 -3.60 23.51 -12.67
N SER A 217 -4.47 23.75 -13.64
CA SER A 217 -5.63 24.61 -13.48
C SER A 217 -6.63 24.06 -12.45
N ALA A 218 -6.67 22.76 -12.24
CA ALA A 218 -7.55 22.13 -11.24
C ALA A 218 -7.19 22.47 -9.78
N PHE A 219 -5.99 23.02 -9.53
CA PHE A 219 -5.55 23.43 -8.19
C PHE A 219 -5.52 24.96 -8.00
N ILE A 220 -5.75 25.72 -9.06
CA ILE A 220 -5.89 27.17 -8.96
C ILE A 220 -7.18 27.45 -8.18
N ASP A 221 -7.13 28.40 -7.25
CA ASP A 221 -8.23 28.74 -6.33
C ASP A 221 -8.63 27.63 -5.33
N SER A 222 -7.80 26.61 -5.15
CA SER A 222 -8.02 25.63 -4.09
C SER A 222 -7.77 26.22 -2.72
N HIS A 223 -8.74 26.04 -1.82
CA HIS A 223 -8.61 26.40 -0.41
C HIS A 223 -8.09 25.22 0.39
N PHE A 224 -7.03 25.47 1.18
CA PHE A 224 -6.52 24.51 2.14
C PHE A 224 -7.00 24.89 3.53
N GLU A 225 -7.63 23.95 4.20
CA GLU A 225 -8.18 24.10 5.53
C GLU A 225 -7.64 23.04 6.46
N ALA A 226 -7.53 23.36 7.74
CA ALA A 226 -7.23 22.42 8.81
C ALA A 226 -8.30 22.48 9.89
N ALA A 227 -8.57 21.37 10.53
CA ALA A 227 -9.46 21.31 11.68
C ALA A 227 -8.82 20.52 12.82
N ASP A 228 -9.15 20.90 14.06
CA ASP A 228 -8.68 20.25 15.28
C ASP A 228 -9.41 18.93 15.58
N ASN A 229 -10.41 18.60 14.78
CA ASN A 229 -11.31 17.49 15.02
C ASN A 229 -11.52 16.65 13.77
N PRO A 230 -11.74 15.33 13.92
CA PRO A 230 -11.91 14.42 12.79
C PRO A 230 -13.20 14.65 11.98
N ASP A 231 -14.18 15.35 12.56
CA ASP A 231 -15.43 15.67 11.87
C ASP A 231 -15.31 16.92 10.99
N PHE A 232 -14.13 17.54 10.93
CA PHE A 232 -13.81 18.73 10.19
C PHE A 232 -14.77 19.92 10.48
N LYS A 233 -15.20 20.04 11.75
CA LYS A 233 -16.05 21.13 12.21
C LYS A 233 -15.23 22.38 12.48
N SER A 234 -15.71 23.52 12.01
CA SER A 234 -15.04 24.82 12.16
C SER A 234 -13.58 24.82 11.69
N PRO A 235 -13.33 24.47 10.42
CA PRO A 235 -11.97 24.45 9.89
C PRO A 235 -11.39 25.86 9.84
N HIS A 236 -10.05 25.94 9.94
CA HIS A 236 -9.31 27.18 9.75
C HIS A 236 -8.70 27.18 8.35
N SER A 237 -8.88 28.28 7.61
CA SER A 237 -8.19 28.45 6.33
C SER A 237 -6.68 28.52 6.55
N ILE A 238 -5.91 27.74 5.79
CA ILE A 238 -4.45 27.74 5.81
C ILE A 238 -3.91 28.63 4.70
N CYS A 239 -4.36 28.41 3.48
CA CYS A 239 -3.97 29.18 2.31
C CYS A 239 -4.93 28.97 1.15
N THR A 240 -4.84 29.84 0.17
CA THR A 240 -5.42 29.68 -1.17
C THR A 240 -4.29 29.65 -2.18
N ILE A 241 -4.34 28.74 -3.15
CA ILE A 241 -3.36 28.63 -4.25
C ILE A 241 -4.00 29.14 -5.53
#